data_f3c4fb75a910c7193f8cb96e01d388d5
#
_entry.id   f3c4fb75a910c7193f8cb96e01d388d5
#
_cell.length_a   1.000
_cell.length_b   1.000
_cell.length_c   1.000
_cell.angle_alpha   90.00
_cell.angle_beta   90.00
_cell.angle_gamma   90.00
#
_symmetry.space_group_name_H-M   'P 1'
#
loop_
_entity.id
_entity.type
_entity.pdbx_description
1 polymer ?
#
loop_
_entity_poly.entity_id
_entity_poly.type
_entity_poly.pdbx_seq_one_letter_code
_entity_poly.pdbx_strand_id
1 'polypeptide(L)'
;MKVKIQTMLGDIVVRLYDETPIHRDNFVKLAKEGYYDGTLFHRVIKDFMIQGGDPDSKGAPAGKMLGVGNPGYTLEAEIKDGLFHKRGALAAARQGDEVNPERRSSGSQFYIV
;
A
#
# COMPACT_ATOMS: atom_id res chain seq x y z
N MET A 1 -14.89 7.55 2.54
CA MET A 1 -14.06 7.26 3.73
C MET A 1 -12.66 7.80 3.51
N LYS A 2 -12.09 8.44 4.51
CA LYS A 2 -10.76 9.04 4.44
C LYS A 2 -9.85 8.44 5.49
N VAL A 3 -8.57 8.31 5.16
CA VAL A 3 -7.51 7.86 6.08
C VAL A 3 -6.39 8.89 6.07
N LYS A 4 -5.88 9.23 7.24
CA LYS A 4 -4.75 10.13 7.39
C LYS A 4 -3.49 9.31 7.66
N ILE A 5 -2.46 9.51 6.84
CA ILE A 5 -1.15 8.91 7.03
C ILE A 5 -0.25 9.99 7.64
N GLN A 6 0.11 9.82 8.91
CA GLN A 6 0.96 10.78 9.62
C GLN A 6 2.42 10.39 9.46
N THR A 7 3.22 11.29 8.93
CA THR A 7 4.66 11.09 8.75
C THR A 7 5.43 12.20 9.43
N MET A 8 6.74 11.99 9.62
CA MET A 8 7.61 13.02 10.19
C MET A 8 7.68 14.28 9.32
N LEU A 9 7.37 14.17 8.03
CA LEU A 9 7.44 15.29 7.10
C LEU A 9 6.07 15.94 6.83
N GLY A 10 5.02 15.43 7.45
CA GLY A 10 3.67 15.95 7.30
C GLY A 10 2.63 14.86 7.14
N ASP A 11 1.38 15.27 7.02
CA ASP A 11 0.25 14.35 6.90
C ASP A 11 -0.18 14.20 5.45
N ILE A 12 -0.55 12.96 5.08
CA ILE A 12 -1.14 12.65 3.79
C ILE A 12 -2.56 12.17 4.06
N VAL A 13 -3.55 12.81 3.45
CA VAL A 13 -4.94 12.38 3.56
C VAL A 13 -5.35 11.73 2.25
N VAL A 14 -5.82 10.48 2.34
CA VAL A 14 -6.29 9.73 1.18
C VAL A 14 -7.79 9.44 1.31
N ARG A 15 -8.49 9.47 0.17
CA ARG A 15 -9.89 9.07 0.08
C ARG A 15 -9.95 7.69 -0.55
N LEU A 16 -10.63 6.76 0.11
CA LEU A 16 -10.78 5.40 -0.37
C LEU A 16 -12.06 5.29 -1.20
N TYR A 17 -11.97 4.66 -2.36
CA TYR A 17 -13.11 4.51 -3.27
C TYR A 17 -14.04 3.38 -2.82
N ASP A 18 -15.34 3.58 -3.00
CA ASP A 18 -16.35 2.55 -2.74
C ASP A 18 -16.34 1.46 -3.82
N GLU A 19 -15.82 1.77 -5.00
CA GLU A 19 -15.72 0.83 -6.12
C GLU A 19 -14.68 -0.27 -5.91
N THR A 20 -13.81 -0.13 -4.91
CA THR A 20 -12.83 -1.15 -4.52
C THR A 20 -13.04 -1.54 -3.05
N PRO A 21 -14.18 -2.19 -2.73
CA PRO A 21 -14.55 -2.43 -1.34
C PRO A 21 -13.62 -3.39 -0.60
N ILE A 22 -13.06 -4.39 -1.27
CA ILE A 22 -12.14 -5.35 -0.64
C ILE A 22 -10.87 -4.63 -0.19
N HIS A 23 -10.27 -3.83 -1.08
CA HIS A 23 -9.07 -3.06 -0.76
C HIS A 23 -9.36 -1.98 0.27
N ARG A 24 -10.47 -1.26 0.13
CA ARG A 24 -10.89 -0.24 1.08
C ARG A 24 -11.02 -0.81 2.49
N ASP A 25 -11.79 -1.87 2.64
CA ASP A 25 -12.11 -2.43 3.96
C ASP A 25 -10.86 -3.04 4.61
N ASN A 26 -10.00 -3.67 3.81
CA ASN A 26 -8.73 -4.22 4.31
C ASN A 26 -7.79 -3.10 4.79
N PHE A 27 -7.66 -2.04 4.03
CA PHE A 27 -6.80 -0.91 4.41
C PHE A 27 -7.27 -0.26 5.71
N VAL A 28 -8.57 -0.06 5.85
CA VAL A 28 -9.17 0.49 7.08
C VAL A 28 -8.96 -0.45 8.26
N LYS A 29 -9.15 -1.75 8.07
CA LYS A 29 -8.93 -2.77 9.10
C LYS A 29 -7.49 -2.70 9.63
N LEU A 30 -6.52 -2.70 8.73
CA LEU A 30 -5.11 -2.65 9.11
C LEU A 30 -4.76 -1.33 9.80
N ALA A 31 -5.33 -0.22 9.34
CA ALA A 31 -5.12 1.08 9.99
C ALA A 31 -5.66 1.08 11.42
N LYS A 32 -6.86 0.54 11.63
CA LYS A 32 -7.48 0.46 12.97
C LYS A 32 -6.73 -0.48 13.90
N GLU A 33 -6.12 -1.53 13.38
CA GLU A 33 -5.31 -2.47 14.17
C GLU A 33 -3.92 -1.93 14.51
N GLY A 34 -3.55 -0.76 14.00
CA GLY A 34 -2.21 -0.20 14.19
C GLY A 34 -1.13 -0.91 13.38
N TYR A 35 -1.53 -1.70 12.38
CA TYR A 35 -0.60 -2.50 11.57
C TYR A 35 0.44 -1.65 10.86
N TYR A 36 0.05 -0.47 10.38
CA TYR A 36 0.95 0.43 9.66
C TYR A 36 1.81 1.30 10.56
N ASP A 37 1.53 1.36 11.86
CA ASP A 37 2.27 2.22 12.77
C ASP A 37 3.74 1.79 12.84
N GLY A 38 4.65 2.75 12.63
CA GLY A 38 6.08 2.50 12.64
C GLY A 38 6.65 1.90 11.35
N THR A 39 5.82 1.60 10.35
CA THR A 39 6.31 1.17 9.03
C THR A 39 6.89 2.34 8.26
N LEU A 40 7.71 2.05 7.28
CA LEU A 40 8.44 3.04 6.50
C LEU A 40 7.94 3.09 5.06
N PHE A 41 8.11 4.25 4.41
CA PHE A 41 8.11 4.30 2.94
C PHE A 41 9.48 3.79 2.49
N HIS A 42 9.58 2.50 2.28
CA HIS A 42 10.85 1.80 2.03
C HIS A 42 11.34 1.91 0.59
N ARG A 43 10.51 2.40 -0.31
CA ARG A 43 10.86 2.56 -1.72
C ARG A 43 10.34 3.90 -2.22
N VAL A 44 11.26 4.73 -2.69
CA VAL A 44 10.94 6.05 -3.23
C VAL A 44 11.59 6.18 -4.60
N ILE A 45 10.77 6.42 -5.62
CA ILE A 45 11.28 6.64 -6.98
C ILE A 45 10.86 8.05 -7.39
N LYS A 46 11.86 8.91 -7.61
CA LYS A 46 11.64 10.31 -8.00
C LYS A 46 10.77 10.37 -9.25
N ASP A 47 9.81 11.30 -9.24
CA ASP A 47 8.88 11.53 -10.33
C ASP A 47 7.99 10.33 -10.68
N PHE A 48 7.90 9.34 -9.78
CA PHE A 48 7.05 8.18 -9.98
C PHE A 48 6.16 7.88 -8.78
N MET A 49 6.73 7.40 -7.65
CA MET A 49 5.89 6.97 -6.51
C MET A 49 6.67 6.85 -5.21
N ILE A 50 5.94 6.77 -4.10
CA ILE A 50 6.47 6.33 -2.81
C ILE A 50 5.69 5.08 -2.38
N GLN A 51 6.38 4.06 -1.89
CA GLN A 51 5.79 2.77 -1.52
C GLN A 51 6.06 2.45 -0.07
N GLY A 52 5.05 1.96 0.62
CA GLY A 52 5.13 1.57 2.02
C GLY A 52 4.24 0.38 2.36
N GLY A 53 4.04 0.13 3.65
CA GLY A 53 3.16 -0.91 4.13
C GLY A 53 3.81 -2.28 4.32
N ASP A 54 5.14 -2.37 4.25
CA ASP A 54 5.87 -3.60 4.57
C ASP A 54 5.99 -3.71 6.10
N PRO A 55 5.39 -4.75 6.74
CA PRO A 55 5.47 -4.91 8.18
C PRO A 55 6.90 -5.12 8.68
N ASP A 56 7.78 -5.65 7.85
CA ASP A 56 9.18 -5.87 8.20
C ASP A 56 9.98 -4.57 8.24
N SER A 57 9.39 -3.46 7.79
CA SER A 57 10.04 -2.15 7.85
C SER A 57 10.00 -1.51 9.23
N LYS A 58 9.19 -2.02 10.16
CA LYS A 58 9.12 -1.50 11.53
C LYS A 58 10.48 -1.67 12.23
N GLY A 59 11.09 -0.55 12.59
CA GLY A 59 12.38 -0.57 13.27
C GLY A 59 13.51 -1.19 12.46
N ALA A 60 13.38 -1.28 11.15
CA ALA A 60 14.37 -1.92 10.29
C ALA A 60 15.69 -1.14 10.29
N PRO A 61 16.84 -1.82 10.45
CA PRO A 61 18.14 -1.17 10.34
C PRO A 61 18.45 -0.80 8.89
N ALA A 62 19.34 0.17 8.72
CA ALA A 62 19.83 0.55 7.40
C ALA A 62 20.40 -0.67 6.68
N GLY A 63 20.09 -0.82 5.40
CA GLY A 63 20.58 -1.92 4.57
C GLY A 63 19.73 -3.18 4.59
N LYS A 64 18.70 -3.26 5.45
CA LYS A 64 17.80 -4.40 5.43
C LYS A 64 16.98 -4.42 4.12
N MET A 65 16.90 -5.59 3.48
CA MET A 65 16.04 -5.76 2.31
C MET A 65 14.58 -5.72 2.72
N LEU A 66 13.81 -4.84 2.06
CA LEU A 66 12.37 -4.67 2.31
C LEU A 66 11.60 -4.85 1.00
N GLY A 67 10.27 -4.94 1.11
CA GLY A 67 9.39 -5.08 -0.03
C GLY A 67 8.79 -6.47 -0.20
N VAL A 68 9.16 -7.44 0.64
CA VAL A 68 8.63 -8.81 0.59
C VAL A 68 7.67 -9.11 1.74
N GLY A 69 7.60 -8.26 2.77
CA GLY A 69 6.73 -8.48 3.92
C GLY A 69 5.25 -8.35 3.57
N ASN A 70 4.41 -9.11 4.26
CA ASN A 70 2.96 -9.12 4.05
C ASN A 70 2.26 -9.59 5.33
N PRO A 71 0.93 -9.42 5.42
CA PRO A 71 0.17 -9.84 6.60
C PRO A 71 -0.19 -11.33 6.60
N GLY A 72 0.31 -12.12 5.66
CA GLY A 72 0.01 -13.53 5.53
C GLY A 72 -1.10 -13.85 4.53
N TYR A 73 -1.56 -12.86 3.77
CA TYR A 73 -2.60 -13.04 2.75
C TYR A 73 -2.43 -12.03 1.61
N THR A 74 -3.10 -12.31 0.51
CA THR A 74 -3.24 -11.40 -0.63
C THR A 74 -4.71 -11.09 -0.88
N LEU A 75 -4.98 -10.06 -1.68
CA LEU A 75 -6.35 -9.65 -2.01
C LEU A 75 -6.64 -9.91 -3.49
N GLU A 76 -7.89 -10.27 -3.80
CA GLU A 76 -8.36 -10.33 -5.18
C GLU A 76 -8.20 -8.98 -5.86
N ALA A 77 -7.88 -8.99 -7.15
CA ALA A 77 -7.82 -7.76 -7.93
C ALA A 77 -9.20 -7.09 -8.01
N GLU A 78 -9.20 -5.77 -7.88
CA GLU A 78 -10.40 -4.94 -8.03
C GLU A 78 -10.13 -3.87 -9.10
N ILE A 79 -9.73 -4.30 -10.28
CA ILE A 79 -9.41 -3.42 -11.40
C ILE A 79 -10.71 -2.96 -12.04
N LYS A 80 -10.96 -1.65 -12.05
CA LYS A 80 -12.20 -1.06 -12.55
C LYS A 80 -11.90 -0.03 -13.63
N ASP A 81 -12.78 0.07 -14.61
CA ASP A 81 -12.70 1.10 -15.63
C ASP A 81 -12.76 2.50 -14.99
N GLY A 82 -11.93 3.39 -15.45
CA GLY A 82 -11.85 4.75 -14.92
C GLY A 82 -10.98 4.92 -13.69
N LEU A 83 -10.55 3.83 -13.05
CA LEU A 83 -9.61 3.87 -11.94
C LEU A 83 -8.21 3.55 -12.46
N PHE A 84 -7.33 4.52 -12.47
CA PHE A 84 -5.98 4.37 -13.00
C PHE A 84 -4.95 5.12 -12.14
N HIS A 85 -3.68 4.86 -12.37
CA HIS A 85 -2.59 5.39 -11.55
C HIS A 85 -2.21 6.82 -11.97
N LYS A 86 -3.12 7.75 -11.75
CA LYS A 86 -2.82 9.18 -11.93
C LYS A 86 -2.09 9.73 -10.71
N ARG A 87 -1.49 10.91 -10.85
CA ARG A 87 -0.79 11.57 -9.75
C ARG A 87 -1.71 11.68 -8.52
N GLY A 88 -1.19 11.30 -7.36
CA GLY A 88 -1.91 11.29 -6.11
C GLY A 88 -2.72 10.03 -5.85
N ALA A 89 -2.76 9.08 -6.79
CA ALA A 89 -3.50 7.84 -6.58
C ALA A 89 -2.82 6.96 -5.53
N LEU A 90 -3.62 6.43 -4.61
CA LEU A 90 -3.22 5.38 -3.69
C LEU A 90 -3.53 4.05 -4.36
N ALA A 91 -2.53 3.20 -4.52
CA ALA A 91 -2.67 1.93 -5.22
C ALA A 91 -2.05 0.78 -4.41
N ALA A 92 -2.65 -0.40 -4.52
CA ALA A 92 -2.09 -1.59 -3.92
C ALA A 92 -0.88 -2.08 -4.72
N ALA A 93 0.19 -2.44 -4.02
CA ALA A 93 1.34 -3.08 -4.66
C ALA A 93 1.01 -4.53 -5.01
N ARG A 94 1.66 -5.06 -6.04
CA ARG A 94 1.52 -6.46 -6.43
C ARG A 94 2.77 -6.94 -7.14
N GLN A 95 2.95 -8.26 -7.16
CA GLN A 95 4.02 -8.89 -7.94
C GLN A 95 3.66 -8.87 -9.43
N GLY A 96 4.68 -9.01 -10.28
CA GLY A 96 4.50 -9.04 -11.72
C GLY A 96 3.66 -10.23 -12.20
N ASP A 97 3.04 -10.08 -13.37
CA ASP A 97 2.10 -11.07 -13.91
C ASP A 97 2.73 -12.47 -14.12
N GLU A 98 4.03 -12.55 -14.31
CA GLU A 98 4.73 -13.83 -14.50
C GLU A 98 4.63 -14.76 -13.28
N VAL A 99 4.70 -14.18 -12.08
CA VAL A 99 4.60 -14.93 -10.82
C VAL A 99 3.25 -14.75 -10.16
N ASN A 100 2.39 -13.90 -10.70
CA ASN A 100 1.10 -13.53 -10.15
C ASN A 100 0.09 -13.30 -11.28
N PRO A 101 -0.25 -14.35 -12.07
CA PRO A 101 -1.14 -14.18 -13.22
C PRO A 101 -2.55 -13.74 -12.84
N GLU A 102 -2.99 -14.00 -11.62
CA GLU A 102 -4.28 -13.54 -11.13
C GLU A 102 -4.28 -12.08 -10.71
N ARG A 103 -3.11 -11.43 -10.75
CA ARG A 103 -2.94 -10.02 -10.38
C ARG A 103 -3.43 -9.70 -8.97
N ARG A 104 -3.25 -10.64 -8.05
CA ARG A 104 -3.61 -10.44 -6.65
C ARG A 104 -2.73 -9.36 -6.04
N SER A 105 -3.33 -8.57 -5.15
CA SER A 105 -2.64 -7.48 -4.47
C SER A 105 -1.97 -7.95 -3.20
N SER A 106 -0.87 -7.29 -2.81
CA SER A 106 -0.33 -7.41 -1.47
C SER A 106 -1.43 -7.10 -0.45
N GLY A 107 -1.46 -7.84 0.65
CA GLY A 107 -2.40 -7.57 1.73
C GLY A 107 -2.13 -6.27 2.47
N SER A 108 -0.93 -5.68 2.36
CA SER A 108 -0.58 -4.46 3.10
C SER A 108 0.21 -3.43 2.32
N GLN A 109 1.05 -3.83 1.39
CA GLN A 109 1.91 -2.87 0.68
C GLN A 109 1.11 -2.04 -0.33
N PHE A 110 1.40 -0.76 -0.35
CA PHE A 110 0.75 0.21 -1.23
C PHE A 110 1.76 1.23 -1.74
N TYR A 111 1.39 1.98 -2.77
CA TYR A 111 2.18 3.11 -3.22
C TYR A 111 1.28 4.30 -3.56
N ILE A 112 1.87 5.48 -3.49
CA ILE A 112 1.22 6.75 -3.86
C ILE A 112 1.99 7.32 -5.06
N VAL A 113 1.26 7.53 -6.13
CA VAL A 113 1.82 8.07 -7.39
C VAL A 113 2.06 9.57 -7.33
#